data_f8814958488e8e9a8a53cbd181ad887a
#
_entry.id   f8814958488e8e9a8a53cbd181ad887a
#
_cell.length_a   1.000
_cell.length_b   1.000
_cell.length_c   1.000
_cell.angle_alpha   90.00
_cell.angle_beta   90.00
_cell.angle_gamma   90.00
#
_symmetry.space_group_name_H-M   'P 1'
#
loop_
_entity.id
_entity.type
_entity.pdbx_description
1 polymer ?
#
loop_
_entity_poly.entity_id
_entity_poly.type
_entity_poly.pdbx_seq_one_letter_code
_entity_poly.pdbx_strand_id
1 'polypeptide(L)'
;MIYLRKLFTQDLRDGKQIAFPKEPSLQFFNFDFSNGDPERRIKFRFNAEDSQYPQYDGKVIQTRLYPAGSEARIDGELKAFIRDFMNAKVEDILCFSQSGKDTYEFKFIQQGTTMYPLYLKLINSQNHTVVINKNTEKEIFFSKDTLQIIFYGAPGTGKSHEVKKLTGELLDNGDEVDLSNVFRTTFHPDTDYASFVGCYKPTMKPTSKEEKTLTGKDEEIVYEFVPQVFTDAYVYAYTTQEPTY
;
A
#
# COMPACT_ATOMS: atom_id res chain seq x y z
N MET A 1 8.54 13.15 3.84
CA MET A 1 9.21 12.51 4.98
C MET A 1 8.14 11.98 5.91
N ILE A 2 8.29 10.72 6.34
CA ILE A 2 7.38 10.05 7.26
C ILE A 2 8.20 9.60 8.46
N TYR A 3 7.59 9.63 9.63
CA TYR A 3 8.14 9.02 10.83
C TYR A 3 7.18 7.95 11.35
N LEU A 4 7.66 6.74 11.47
CA LEU A 4 6.94 5.60 12.00
C LEU A 4 7.40 5.28 13.40
N ARG A 5 6.45 5.02 14.29
CA ARG A 5 6.73 4.63 15.66
C ARG A 5 5.77 3.55 16.13
N LYS A 6 6.30 2.45 16.61
CA LYS A 6 5.54 1.40 17.29
C LYS A 6 5.35 1.78 18.75
N LEU A 7 4.15 1.62 19.27
CA LEU A 7 3.82 1.97 20.65
C LEU A 7 4.32 0.92 21.65
N PHE A 8 4.86 1.41 22.75
CA PHE A 8 5.30 0.59 23.87
C PHE A 8 4.37 0.72 25.07
N THR A 9 4.53 -0.19 26.03
CA THR A 9 3.82 -0.13 27.31
C THR A 9 3.97 1.23 28.01
N GLN A 10 5.15 1.83 27.98
CA GLN A 10 5.39 3.14 28.59
C GLN A 10 4.72 4.31 27.87
N ASP A 11 4.49 4.17 26.56
CA ASP A 11 3.77 5.20 25.79
C ASP A 11 2.30 5.28 26.16
N LEU A 12 1.74 4.23 26.75
CA LEU A 12 0.32 4.14 27.13
C LEU A 12 0.10 4.31 28.64
N ARG A 13 1.14 4.34 29.49
CA ARG A 13 1.02 4.53 30.93
C ARG A 13 0.63 5.97 31.29
N ASP A 14 -0.18 6.14 32.34
CA ASP A 14 -0.54 7.44 32.86
C ASP A 14 0.70 8.27 33.27
N GLY A 15 0.60 9.58 33.12
CA GLY A 15 1.62 10.55 33.52
C GLY A 15 2.92 10.48 32.70
N LYS A 16 3.01 9.66 31.66
CA LYS A 16 4.18 9.62 30.77
C LYS A 16 3.88 10.33 29.46
N GLN A 17 4.89 10.97 28.93
CA GLN A 17 4.88 11.60 27.59
C GLN A 17 5.33 10.60 26.54
N ILE A 18 5.04 10.88 25.27
CA ILE A 18 5.65 10.15 24.17
C ILE A 18 7.05 10.75 23.93
N ALA A 19 8.07 9.90 24.02
CA ALA A 19 9.46 10.29 23.83
C ALA A 19 9.91 9.94 22.40
N PHE A 20 10.69 10.83 21.80
CA PHE A 20 11.30 10.66 20.48
C PHE A 20 12.81 10.65 20.66
N PRO A 21 13.51 9.58 20.24
CA PRO A 21 14.96 9.51 20.26
C PRO A 21 15.61 10.67 19.49
N LYS A 22 16.87 10.95 19.81
CA LYS A 22 17.61 12.10 19.27
C LYS A 22 17.61 12.14 17.74
N GLU A 23 17.98 11.03 17.10
CA GLU A 23 18.12 10.96 15.66
C GLU A 23 16.79 11.19 14.91
N PRO A 24 15.69 10.51 15.22
CA PRO A 24 14.38 10.82 14.66
C PRO A 24 13.91 12.26 14.94
N SER A 25 14.19 12.80 16.12
CA SER A 25 13.82 14.17 16.46
C SER A 25 14.52 15.18 15.56
N LEU A 26 15.81 14.99 15.31
CA LEU A 26 16.58 15.85 14.42
C LEU A 26 16.10 15.71 12.97
N GLN A 27 15.96 14.49 12.48
CA GLN A 27 15.63 14.22 11.09
C GLN A 27 14.19 14.62 10.73
N PHE A 28 13.23 14.30 11.58
CA PHE A 28 11.83 14.49 11.27
C PHE A 28 11.26 15.84 11.76
N PHE A 29 11.51 16.19 13.03
CA PHE A 29 11.01 17.45 13.59
C PHE A 29 11.96 18.64 13.36
N ASN A 30 13.15 18.38 12.81
CA ASN A 30 14.21 19.37 12.75
C ASN A 30 14.41 20.05 14.12
N PHE A 31 14.52 19.22 15.17
CA PHE A 31 14.60 19.64 16.56
C PHE A 31 15.90 19.14 17.19
N ASP A 32 16.88 20.01 17.31
CA ASP A 32 18.18 19.70 17.89
C ASP A 32 18.30 20.17 19.35
N PHE A 33 17.90 19.31 20.26
CA PHE A 33 18.01 19.60 21.70
C PHE A 33 19.43 19.58 22.22
N SER A 34 20.41 19.08 21.46
CA SER A 34 21.83 19.15 21.82
C SER A 34 22.39 20.56 21.68
N ASN A 35 21.83 21.34 20.78
CA ASN A 35 22.17 22.74 20.56
C ASN A 35 21.29 23.71 21.36
N GLY A 36 20.44 23.18 22.26
CA GLY A 36 19.58 23.98 23.09
C GLY A 36 18.35 24.54 22.39
N ASP A 37 17.83 23.85 21.36
CA ASP A 37 16.56 24.23 20.73
C ASP A 37 15.49 24.46 21.79
N PRO A 38 14.78 25.61 21.76
CA PRO A 38 13.74 25.89 22.71
C PRO A 38 12.53 24.98 22.51
N GLU A 39 11.69 24.87 23.50
CA GLU A 39 10.42 24.20 23.34
C GLU A 39 9.61 24.85 22.20
N ARG A 40 8.90 24.01 21.43
CA ARG A 40 8.05 24.46 20.34
C ARG A 40 6.63 23.96 20.50
N ARG A 41 5.66 24.80 20.14
CA ARG A 41 4.27 24.38 19.99
C ARG A 41 4.09 23.77 18.62
N ILE A 42 3.61 22.53 18.61
CA ILE A 42 3.34 21.77 17.38
C ILE A 42 1.88 21.33 17.35
N LYS A 43 1.40 21.02 16.16
CA LYS A 43 0.04 20.52 15.92
C LYS A 43 0.08 19.19 15.21
N PHE A 44 -0.68 18.24 15.71
CA PHE A 44 -0.98 16.98 15.04
C PHE A 44 -2.42 17.00 14.56
N ARG A 45 -2.64 16.74 13.29
CA ARG A 45 -3.95 16.55 12.69
C ARG A 45 -4.14 15.06 12.42
N PHE A 46 -5.21 14.49 12.94
CA PHE A 46 -5.56 13.10 12.66
C PHE A 46 -6.08 12.96 11.24
N ASN A 47 -5.49 12.02 10.49
CA ASN A 47 -5.95 11.58 9.20
C ASN A 47 -6.57 10.18 9.38
N ALA A 48 -7.88 10.08 9.18
CA ALA A 48 -8.66 8.88 9.39
C ALA A 48 -8.68 7.95 8.18
N GLU A 49 -7.95 8.28 7.12
CA GLU A 49 -7.83 7.41 5.94
C GLU A 49 -7.41 5.99 6.38
N ASP A 50 -8.19 4.99 5.97
CA ASP A 50 -8.03 3.59 6.35
C ASP A 50 -8.16 3.28 7.86
N SER A 51 -8.71 4.23 8.64
CA SER A 51 -8.88 4.09 10.08
C SER A 51 -10.27 3.58 10.45
N GLN A 52 -10.34 2.89 11.58
CA GLN A 52 -11.61 2.50 12.22
C GLN A 52 -12.30 3.67 12.94
N TYR A 53 -11.73 4.87 12.88
CA TYR A 53 -12.18 6.06 13.61
C TYR A 53 -12.49 7.26 12.71
N PRO A 54 -13.35 7.11 11.68
CA PRO A 54 -13.65 8.17 10.73
C PRO A 54 -14.29 9.41 11.40
N GLN A 55 -14.94 9.25 12.56
CA GLN A 55 -15.55 10.33 13.33
C GLN A 55 -14.54 11.35 13.89
N TYR A 56 -13.26 11.01 13.91
CA TYR A 56 -12.19 11.91 14.39
C TYR A 56 -11.36 12.50 13.26
N ASP A 57 -11.73 12.27 12.01
CA ASP A 57 -10.99 12.84 10.88
C ASP A 57 -10.83 14.35 11.01
N GLY A 58 -9.64 14.84 10.70
CA GLY A 58 -9.30 16.25 10.82
C GLY A 58 -9.15 16.78 12.25
N LYS A 59 -9.30 15.96 13.29
CA LYS A 59 -9.10 16.38 14.69
C LYS A 59 -7.68 16.91 14.88
N VAL A 60 -7.57 18.12 15.39
CA VAL A 60 -6.29 18.78 15.67
C VAL A 60 -5.97 18.70 17.16
N ILE A 61 -4.78 18.23 17.46
CA ILE A 61 -4.20 18.13 18.80
C ILE A 61 -3.02 19.09 18.87
N GLN A 62 -3.07 20.05 19.78
CA GLN A 62 -1.96 20.97 20.03
C GLN A 62 -1.16 20.46 21.23
N THR A 63 0.15 20.45 21.09
CA THR A 63 1.04 19.98 22.15
C THR A 63 2.38 20.73 22.08
N ARG A 64 3.24 20.49 23.05
CA ARG A 64 4.60 21.04 23.07
C ARG A 64 5.58 19.94 22.76
N LEU A 65 6.56 20.28 21.92
CA LEU A 65 7.77 19.51 21.71
C LEU A 65 8.90 20.18 22.50
N TYR A 66 9.53 19.46 23.39
CA TYR A 66 10.55 20.01 24.28
C TYR A 66 11.68 19.00 24.54
N PRO A 67 12.89 19.48 24.88
CA PRO A 67 14.01 18.61 25.22
C PRO A 67 13.82 17.97 26.61
N ALA A 68 14.21 16.72 26.75
CA ALA A 68 14.18 15.99 28.01
C ALA A 68 15.33 14.98 28.09
N GLY A 69 16.47 15.46 28.53
CA GLY A 69 17.72 14.68 28.60
C GLY A 69 18.23 14.36 27.20
N SER A 70 18.32 13.09 26.84
CA SER A 70 18.77 12.60 25.52
C SER A 70 17.64 12.39 24.51
N GLU A 71 16.45 12.89 24.79
CA GLU A 71 15.24 12.69 24.00
C GLU A 71 14.49 14.00 23.79
N ALA A 72 13.69 14.09 22.74
CA ALA A 72 12.62 15.07 22.67
C ALA A 72 11.31 14.42 23.15
N ARG A 73 10.45 15.20 23.76
CA ARG A 73 9.14 14.73 24.25
C ARG A 73 8.04 15.63 23.82
N ILE A 74 6.85 15.05 23.67
CA ILE A 74 5.59 15.77 23.52
C ILE A 74 4.75 15.60 24.77
N ASP A 75 3.95 16.62 25.09
CA ASP A 75 2.99 16.56 26.18
C ASP A 75 1.93 15.49 25.95
N GLY A 76 1.15 15.19 26.98
CA GLY A 76 0.29 14.02 27.02
C GLY A 76 -0.98 14.06 26.16
N GLU A 77 -1.28 15.17 25.47
CA GLU A 77 -2.55 15.34 24.74
C GLU A 77 -2.71 14.34 23.60
N LEU A 78 -1.66 14.11 22.79
CA LEU A 78 -1.70 13.10 21.73
C LEU A 78 -1.89 11.71 22.32
N LYS A 79 -1.16 11.40 23.38
CA LYS A 79 -1.23 10.12 24.08
C LYS A 79 -2.62 9.89 24.66
N ALA A 80 -3.20 10.90 25.35
CA ALA A 80 -4.55 10.81 25.89
C ALA A 80 -5.56 10.55 24.77
N PHE A 81 -5.41 11.23 23.63
CA PHE A 81 -6.30 11.04 22.50
C PHE A 81 -6.25 9.61 21.94
N ILE A 82 -5.07 9.08 21.64
CA ILE A 82 -4.96 7.73 21.08
C ILE A 82 -5.38 6.64 22.07
N ARG A 83 -5.10 6.83 23.36
CA ARG A 83 -5.45 5.86 24.40
C ARG A 83 -6.95 5.87 24.70
N ASP A 84 -7.51 7.05 24.97
CA ASP A 84 -8.85 7.19 25.54
C ASP A 84 -9.94 7.16 24.46
N PHE A 85 -9.64 7.59 23.24
CA PHE A 85 -10.60 7.66 22.14
C PHE A 85 -10.39 6.62 21.06
N MET A 86 -9.14 6.11 20.90
CA MET A 86 -8.81 5.14 19.86
C MET A 86 -8.41 3.77 20.43
N ASN A 87 -8.53 3.56 21.73
CA ASN A 87 -8.21 2.30 22.39
C ASN A 87 -6.85 1.72 21.97
N ALA A 88 -5.83 2.57 21.93
CA ALA A 88 -4.49 2.20 21.49
C ALA A 88 -3.88 1.09 22.35
N LYS A 89 -3.23 0.16 21.71
CA LYS A 89 -2.57 -0.99 22.32
C LYS A 89 -1.06 -0.95 22.08
N VAL A 90 -0.33 -1.69 22.90
CA VAL A 90 1.10 -1.94 22.66
C VAL A 90 1.24 -2.61 21.29
N GLU A 91 2.27 -2.26 20.56
CA GLU A 91 2.58 -2.67 19.20
C GLU A 91 1.77 -1.95 18.10
N ASP A 92 0.70 -1.20 18.39
CA ASP A 92 0.07 -0.35 17.38
C ASP A 92 1.07 0.70 16.86
N ILE A 93 0.85 1.19 15.65
CA ILE A 93 1.81 2.07 14.96
C ILE A 93 1.22 3.46 14.80
N LEU A 94 2.02 4.47 15.13
CA LEU A 94 1.80 5.86 14.76
C LEU A 94 2.64 6.18 13.53
N CYS A 95 1.98 6.73 12.51
CA CYS A 95 2.62 7.21 11.30
C CYS A 95 2.43 8.73 11.23
N PHE A 96 3.52 9.47 11.27
CA PHE A 96 3.52 10.93 11.19
C PHE A 96 4.04 11.39 9.84
N SER A 97 3.39 12.39 9.25
CA SER A 97 3.87 13.09 8.06
C SER A 97 3.86 14.59 8.27
N GLN A 98 4.80 15.30 7.68
CA GLN A 98 4.87 16.75 7.80
C GLN A 98 3.92 17.40 6.80
N SER A 99 2.98 18.22 7.28
CA SER A 99 2.02 18.95 6.45
C SER A 99 2.28 20.47 6.39
N GLY A 100 3.15 20.98 7.27
CA GLY A 100 3.52 22.41 7.30
C GLY A 100 4.59 22.69 8.35
N LYS A 101 4.88 23.98 8.55
CA LYS A 101 5.79 24.37 9.63
C LYS A 101 5.11 24.06 10.99
N ASP A 102 5.78 23.27 11.80
CA ASP A 102 5.29 22.83 13.13
C ASP A 102 3.89 22.20 13.09
N THR A 103 3.48 21.70 11.90
CA THR A 103 2.20 21.04 11.68
C THR A 103 2.43 19.68 11.03
N TYR A 104 1.86 18.65 11.63
CA TYR A 104 2.02 17.27 11.22
C TYR A 104 0.66 16.60 11.09
N GLU A 105 0.54 15.71 10.16
CA GLU A 105 -0.57 14.75 10.15
C GLU A 105 -0.12 13.45 10.81
N PHE A 106 -1.05 12.73 11.40
CA PHE A 106 -0.77 11.38 11.87
C PHE A 106 -1.89 10.42 11.50
N LYS A 107 -1.50 9.21 11.16
CA LYS A 107 -2.37 8.04 11.01
C LYS A 107 -2.13 7.11 12.19
N PHE A 108 -3.17 6.41 12.60
CA PHE A 108 -3.11 5.42 13.65
C PHE A 108 -3.44 4.04 13.07
N ILE A 109 -2.44 3.18 13.02
CA ILE A 109 -2.50 1.87 12.38
C ILE A 109 -2.54 0.79 13.47
N GLN A 110 -3.67 0.14 13.60
CA GLN A 110 -3.90 -0.90 14.61
C GLN A 110 -3.54 -2.28 14.10
N GLN A 111 -3.10 -3.12 15.02
CA GLN A 111 -2.94 -4.55 14.76
C GLN A 111 -4.24 -5.16 14.24
N GLY A 112 -4.11 -6.07 13.27
CA GLY A 112 -5.26 -6.72 12.64
C GLY A 112 -5.90 -5.92 11.49
N THR A 113 -5.44 -4.70 11.21
CA THR A 113 -5.83 -3.96 10.00
C THR A 113 -4.98 -4.40 8.81
N THR A 114 -5.52 -4.26 7.60
CA THR A 114 -4.83 -4.61 6.35
C THR A 114 -3.51 -3.87 6.18
N MET A 115 -3.46 -2.64 6.69
CA MET A 115 -2.29 -1.77 6.58
C MET A 115 -1.17 -2.13 7.56
N TYR A 116 -1.48 -2.76 8.68
CA TYR A 116 -0.53 -3.02 9.76
C TYR A 116 0.72 -3.81 9.31
N PRO A 117 0.61 -4.93 8.56
CA PRO A 117 1.79 -5.68 8.12
C PRO A 117 2.69 -4.88 7.20
N LEU A 118 2.14 -3.96 6.40
CA LEU A 118 2.89 -3.11 5.49
C LEU A 118 3.76 -2.12 6.25
N TYR A 119 3.16 -1.40 7.20
CA TYR A 119 3.89 -0.45 8.03
C TYR A 119 4.91 -1.13 8.96
N LEU A 120 4.58 -2.33 9.45
CA LEU A 120 5.47 -3.09 10.33
C LEU A 120 6.79 -3.48 9.62
N LYS A 121 6.74 -3.82 8.32
CA LYS A 121 7.94 -4.14 7.52
C LYS A 121 8.94 -2.98 7.45
N LEU A 122 8.49 -1.74 7.58
CA LEU A 122 9.34 -0.54 7.51
C LEU A 122 9.97 -0.18 8.84
N ILE A 123 9.43 -0.68 9.93
CA ILE A 123 9.94 -0.36 11.26
C ILE A 123 11.12 -1.27 11.55
N ASN A 124 12.27 -0.66 11.77
CA ASN A 124 13.49 -1.37 12.15
C ASN A 124 13.42 -1.97 13.57
N SER A 125 14.47 -2.68 13.97
CA SER A 125 14.57 -3.34 15.27
C SER A 125 14.47 -2.38 16.47
N GLN A 126 14.61 -1.08 16.27
CA GLN A 126 14.49 -0.05 17.32
C GLN A 126 13.07 0.47 17.51
N ASN A 127 12.10 -0.10 16.77
CA ASN A 127 10.68 0.25 16.83
C ASN A 127 10.30 1.68 16.39
N HIS A 128 11.22 2.36 15.72
CA HIS A 128 10.97 3.64 15.08
C HIS A 128 11.81 3.76 13.80
N THR A 129 11.30 4.45 12.81
CA THR A 129 11.97 4.66 11.52
C THR A 129 11.57 6.00 10.94
N VAL A 130 12.56 6.76 10.46
CA VAL A 130 12.33 7.94 9.64
C VAL A 130 12.54 7.56 8.18
N VAL A 131 11.51 7.75 7.38
CA VAL A 131 11.55 7.48 5.95
C VAL A 131 11.61 8.80 5.20
N ILE A 132 12.71 9.04 4.52
CA ILE A 132 13.01 10.37 3.93
C ILE A 132 12.37 10.54 2.56
N ASN A 133 12.06 9.46 1.86
CA ASN A 133 11.59 9.52 0.48
C ASN A 133 10.07 9.49 0.37
N LYS A 134 9.47 10.49 -0.30
CA LYS A 134 8.03 10.52 -0.58
C LYS A 134 7.55 9.35 -1.46
N ASN A 135 8.44 8.75 -2.24
CA ASN A 135 8.13 7.57 -3.03
C ASN A 135 7.98 6.32 -2.16
N THR A 136 8.53 6.32 -0.97
CA THR A 136 8.48 5.16 -0.07
C THR A 136 7.05 4.89 0.45
N GLU A 137 6.17 5.89 0.56
CA GLU A 137 4.74 5.60 0.80
C GLU A 137 4.15 4.79 -0.36
N LYS A 138 4.46 5.14 -1.60
CA LYS A 138 4.05 4.36 -2.78
C LYS A 138 4.71 2.97 -2.79
N GLU A 139 5.99 2.88 -2.46
CA GLU A 139 6.72 1.60 -2.36
C GLU A 139 6.17 0.71 -1.24
N ILE A 140 5.67 1.29 -0.14
CA ILE A 140 5.02 0.53 0.94
C ILE A 140 3.72 -0.10 0.44
N PHE A 141 2.91 0.68 -0.28
CA PHE A 141 1.63 0.22 -0.80
C PHE A 141 1.76 -0.71 -2.00
N PHE A 142 2.85 -0.59 -2.75
CA PHE A 142 3.06 -1.24 -4.03
C PHE A 142 4.31 -2.12 -4.06
N SER A 143 4.67 -2.73 -2.92
CA SER A 143 5.71 -3.75 -2.95
C SER A 143 5.29 -4.91 -3.87
N LYS A 144 6.26 -5.59 -4.48
CA LYS A 144 6.02 -6.81 -5.30
C LYS A 144 5.18 -7.88 -4.57
N ASP A 145 5.05 -7.76 -3.24
CA ASP A 145 4.23 -8.63 -2.39
C ASP A 145 2.75 -8.21 -2.30
N THR A 146 2.35 -7.10 -2.92
CA THR A 146 0.96 -6.65 -2.91
C THR A 146 0.16 -7.44 -3.93
N LEU A 147 -0.71 -8.34 -3.45
CA LEU A 147 -1.47 -9.26 -4.29
C LEU A 147 -2.69 -8.61 -4.97
N GLN A 148 -3.28 -7.59 -4.37
CA GLN A 148 -4.50 -6.94 -4.88
C GLN A 148 -4.53 -5.46 -4.56
N ILE A 149 -4.88 -4.64 -5.56
CA ILE A 149 -5.01 -3.19 -5.41
C ILE A 149 -6.29 -2.74 -6.12
N ILE A 150 -7.07 -1.91 -5.45
CA ILE A 150 -8.28 -1.31 -6.00
C ILE A 150 -8.11 0.21 -6.08
N PHE A 151 -8.16 0.75 -7.31
CA PHE A 151 -8.21 2.19 -7.54
C PHE A 151 -9.66 2.64 -7.73
N TYR A 152 -10.13 3.51 -6.87
CA TYR A 152 -11.49 4.05 -6.95
C TYR A 152 -11.49 5.57 -7.05
N GLY A 153 -12.57 6.16 -7.55
CA GLY A 153 -12.73 7.61 -7.70
C GLY A 153 -13.55 7.98 -8.93
N ALA A 154 -13.84 9.27 -9.08
CA ALA A 154 -14.63 9.79 -10.19
C ALA A 154 -13.99 9.51 -11.57
N PRO A 155 -14.77 9.45 -12.66
CA PRO A 155 -14.23 9.41 -14.01
C PRO A 155 -13.26 10.59 -14.27
N GLY A 156 -12.21 10.34 -15.05
CA GLY A 156 -11.23 11.39 -15.41
C GLY A 156 -10.17 11.75 -14.36
N THR A 157 -10.15 11.12 -13.19
CA THR A 157 -9.18 11.40 -12.11
C THR A 157 -7.79 10.76 -12.32
N GLY A 158 -7.51 10.18 -13.49
CA GLY A 158 -6.19 9.64 -13.81
C GLY A 158 -5.93 8.21 -13.31
N LYS A 159 -6.93 7.48 -12.80
CA LYS A 159 -6.77 6.11 -12.28
C LYS A 159 -6.02 5.17 -13.23
N SER A 160 -6.43 5.13 -14.50
CA SER A 160 -5.78 4.27 -15.51
C SER A 160 -4.33 4.69 -15.80
N HIS A 161 -4.02 5.98 -15.66
CA HIS A 161 -2.66 6.48 -15.80
C HIS A 161 -1.79 6.02 -14.61
N GLU A 162 -2.31 6.12 -13.39
CA GLU A 162 -1.60 5.63 -12.20
C GLU A 162 -1.41 4.12 -12.24
N VAL A 163 -2.40 3.34 -12.68
CA VAL A 163 -2.24 1.89 -12.89
C VAL A 163 -1.13 1.60 -13.89
N LYS A 164 -1.11 2.29 -15.04
CA LYS A 164 -0.07 2.11 -16.06
C LYS A 164 1.33 2.45 -15.53
N LYS A 165 1.44 3.56 -14.80
CA LYS A 165 2.68 3.99 -14.17
C LYS A 165 3.18 2.97 -13.15
N LEU A 166 2.29 2.51 -12.28
CA LEU A 166 2.59 1.51 -11.27
C LEU A 166 3.04 0.19 -11.89
N THR A 167 2.33 -0.28 -12.91
CA THR A 167 2.72 -1.51 -13.62
C THR A 167 4.11 -1.37 -14.23
N GLY A 168 4.45 -0.21 -14.81
CA GLY A 168 5.81 0.07 -15.29
C GLY A 168 6.85 0.06 -14.17
N GLU A 169 6.56 0.69 -13.03
CA GLU A 169 7.46 0.71 -11.86
C GLU A 169 7.71 -0.69 -11.27
N LEU A 170 6.70 -1.57 -11.28
CA LEU A 170 6.81 -2.95 -10.78
C LEU A 170 7.62 -3.87 -11.71
N LEU A 171 7.61 -3.57 -13.01
CA LEU A 171 8.26 -4.36 -14.04
C LEU A 171 9.64 -3.80 -14.45
N ASP A 172 9.99 -2.62 -13.95
CA ASP A 172 11.25 -1.95 -14.27
C ASP A 172 12.43 -2.71 -13.64
N ASN A 173 13.14 -3.45 -14.46
CA ASN A 173 14.38 -4.12 -14.10
C ASN A 173 15.62 -3.31 -14.56
N GLY A 174 15.45 -2.01 -14.87
CA GLY A 174 16.53 -1.11 -15.27
C GLY A 174 16.80 -1.00 -16.77
N ASP A 175 16.15 -1.81 -17.58
CA ASP A 175 16.17 -1.79 -19.04
C ASP A 175 14.73 -1.66 -19.58
N GLU A 176 14.44 -1.94 -20.80
CA GLU A 176 13.12 -1.79 -21.43
C GLU A 176 12.01 -2.49 -20.63
N VAL A 177 10.90 -1.78 -20.34
CA VAL A 177 9.74 -2.31 -19.59
C VAL A 177 9.08 -3.41 -20.44
N ASP A 178 9.27 -4.65 -20.04
CA ASP A 178 8.58 -5.78 -20.67
C ASP A 178 7.14 -5.89 -20.14
N LEU A 179 6.16 -5.61 -20.99
CA LEU A 179 4.73 -5.71 -20.67
C LEU A 179 4.11 -7.06 -21.05
N SER A 180 4.91 -8.05 -21.43
CA SER A 180 4.42 -9.37 -21.85
C SER A 180 3.66 -10.11 -20.75
N ASN A 181 3.93 -9.79 -19.49
CA ASN A 181 3.26 -10.34 -18.31
C ASN A 181 2.13 -9.46 -17.75
N VAL A 182 1.67 -8.45 -18.53
CA VAL A 182 0.57 -7.56 -18.15
C VAL A 182 -0.70 -7.88 -18.94
N PHE A 183 -1.66 -8.47 -18.27
CA PHE A 183 -2.93 -8.88 -18.85
C PHE A 183 -4.05 -7.90 -18.48
N ARG A 184 -4.63 -7.21 -19.45
CA ARG A 184 -5.66 -6.18 -19.23
C ARG A 184 -7.02 -6.66 -19.71
N THR A 185 -8.02 -6.46 -18.87
CA THR A 185 -9.40 -6.72 -19.21
C THR A 185 -10.31 -5.62 -18.68
N THR A 186 -11.52 -5.56 -19.22
CA THR A 186 -12.58 -4.66 -18.75
C THR A 186 -13.82 -5.49 -18.46
N PHE A 187 -14.34 -5.35 -17.25
CA PHE A 187 -15.59 -6.00 -16.89
C PHE A 187 -16.78 -5.13 -17.29
N HIS A 188 -17.70 -5.72 -18.02
CA HIS A 188 -18.99 -5.15 -18.39
C HIS A 188 -20.12 -5.96 -17.73
N PRO A 189 -21.34 -5.44 -17.66
CA PRO A 189 -22.48 -6.20 -17.11
C PRO A 189 -22.69 -7.57 -17.77
N ASP A 190 -22.30 -7.71 -19.04
CA ASP A 190 -22.44 -8.94 -19.82
C ASP A 190 -21.19 -9.84 -19.76
N THR A 191 -20.20 -9.50 -18.95
CA THR A 191 -18.99 -10.33 -18.79
C THR A 191 -19.38 -11.61 -18.06
N ASP A 192 -19.12 -12.73 -18.70
CA ASP A 192 -19.39 -14.05 -18.19
C ASP A 192 -18.13 -14.93 -18.14
N TYR A 193 -18.30 -16.18 -17.74
CA TYR A 193 -17.21 -17.15 -17.70
C TYR A 193 -16.56 -17.35 -19.08
N ALA A 194 -17.38 -17.40 -20.13
CA ALA A 194 -16.91 -17.66 -21.49
C ALA A 194 -16.05 -16.52 -22.05
N SER A 195 -16.35 -15.27 -21.66
CA SER A 195 -15.61 -14.07 -22.09
C SER A 195 -14.39 -13.77 -21.22
N PHE A 196 -14.32 -14.28 -20.00
CA PHE A 196 -13.21 -14.02 -19.09
C PHE A 196 -12.21 -15.19 -18.98
N VAL A 197 -12.72 -16.42 -18.86
CA VAL A 197 -11.88 -17.62 -18.73
C VAL A 197 -11.67 -18.29 -20.07
N GLY A 198 -12.73 -18.52 -20.82
CA GLY A 198 -12.71 -19.17 -22.12
C GLY A 198 -13.85 -20.16 -22.29
N CYS A 199 -14.04 -20.61 -23.53
CA CYS A 199 -15.06 -21.59 -23.86
C CYS A 199 -14.65 -22.40 -25.08
N TYR A 200 -15.33 -23.54 -25.26
CA TYR A 200 -15.20 -24.33 -26.49
C TYR A 200 -15.95 -23.64 -27.65
N LYS A 201 -15.24 -23.41 -28.74
CA LYS A 201 -15.80 -22.82 -29.96
C LYS A 201 -15.59 -23.76 -31.14
N PRO A 202 -16.55 -23.80 -32.09
CA PRO A 202 -16.35 -24.55 -33.34
C PRO A 202 -15.23 -23.87 -34.16
N THR A 203 -14.29 -24.66 -34.61
CA THR A 203 -13.15 -24.24 -35.44
C THR A 203 -13.06 -25.19 -36.63
N MET A 204 -12.78 -24.65 -37.82
CA MET A 204 -12.52 -25.48 -39.00
C MET A 204 -11.09 -25.95 -38.99
N LYS A 205 -10.88 -27.24 -39.03
CA LYS A 205 -9.54 -27.85 -39.18
C LYS A 205 -9.42 -28.67 -40.44
N PRO A 206 -8.25 -28.70 -41.07
CA PRO A 206 -7.99 -29.63 -42.16
C PRO A 206 -8.23 -31.07 -41.73
N THR A 207 -9.00 -31.80 -42.48
CA THR A 207 -9.31 -33.19 -42.25
C THR A 207 -8.04 -34.02 -42.44
N SER A 208 -7.79 -35.04 -41.64
CA SER A 208 -6.65 -35.95 -41.81
C SER A 208 -6.72 -36.65 -43.20
N LYS A 209 -5.58 -37.05 -43.73
CA LYS A 209 -5.53 -37.73 -45.03
C LYS A 209 -6.38 -38.99 -45.11
N GLU A 210 -6.48 -39.71 -43.99
CA GLU A 210 -7.28 -40.93 -43.87
C GLU A 210 -8.76 -40.61 -43.87
N GLU A 211 -9.20 -39.62 -43.09
CA GLU A 211 -10.59 -39.17 -43.02
C GLU A 211 -11.06 -38.49 -44.32
N LYS A 212 -10.19 -37.72 -44.96
CA LYS A 212 -10.46 -37.13 -46.28
C LYS A 212 -10.78 -38.22 -47.34
N THR A 213 -10.06 -39.34 -47.27
CA THR A 213 -10.32 -40.48 -48.16
C THR A 213 -11.66 -41.13 -47.90
N LEU A 214 -12.12 -41.11 -46.67
CA LEU A 214 -13.40 -41.72 -46.25
C LEU A 214 -14.61 -40.79 -46.46
N THR A 215 -14.44 -39.49 -46.16
CA THR A 215 -15.56 -38.54 -46.11
C THR A 215 -15.61 -37.61 -47.31
N GLY A 216 -14.50 -37.48 -48.09
CA GLY A 216 -14.39 -36.56 -49.23
C GLY A 216 -14.38 -35.07 -48.79
N LYS A 217 -14.26 -34.76 -47.51
CA LYS A 217 -14.21 -33.39 -46.98
C LYS A 217 -12.80 -32.93 -46.75
N ASP A 218 -12.51 -31.70 -47.12
CA ASP A 218 -11.20 -31.07 -46.92
C ASP A 218 -11.04 -30.48 -45.52
N GLU A 219 -12.15 -30.16 -44.84
CA GLU A 219 -12.20 -29.54 -43.54
C GLU A 219 -13.31 -30.17 -42.69
N GLU A 220 -13.05 -30.23 -41.38
CA GLU A 220 -14.03 -30.70 -40.41
C GLU A 220 -14.21 -29.67 -39.30
N ILE A 221 -15.40 -29.64 -38.68
CA ILE A 221 -15.69 -28.79 -37.55
C ILE A 221 -15.23 -29.55 -36.27
N VAL A 222 -14.27 -28.96 -35.61
CA VAL A 222 -13.83 -29.44 -34.29
C VAL A 222 -14.13 -28.38 -33.25
N TYR A 223 -14.38 -28.80 -32.01
CA TYR A 223 -14.58 -27.89 -30.88
C TYR A 223 -13.27 -27.76 -30.11
N GLU A 224 -12.74 -26.58 -30.10
CA GLU A 224 -11.52 -26.27 -29.36
C GLU A 224 -11.78 -25.29 -28.24
N PHE A 225 -11.05 -25.45 -27.15
CA PHE A 225 -11.05 -24.48 -26.09
C PHE A 225 -10.28 -23.23 -26.54
N VAL A 226 -11.01 -22.10 -26.58
CA VAL A 226 -10.43 -20.78 -26.89
C VAL A 226 -10.24 -20.06 -25.56
N PRO A 227 -8.97 -19.92 -25.10
CA PRO A 227 -8.69 -19.24 -23.87
C PRO A 227 -9.03 -17.74 -23.98
N GLN A 228 -9.24 -17.13 -22.82
CA GLN A 228 -9.43 -15.70 -22.67
C GLN A 228 -8.43 -15.18 -21.64
N VAL A 229 -8.46 -13.88 -21.37
CA VAL A 229 -7.43 -13.16 -20.60
C VAL A 229 -7.03 -13.83 -19.29
N PHE A 230 -7.98 -14.40 -18.55
CA PHE A 230 -7.66 -15.10 -17.29
C PHE A 230 -6.83 -16.37 -17.54
N THR A 231 -7.23 -17.18 -18.51
CA THR A 231 -6.50 -18.42 -18.83
C THR A 231 -5.12 -18.12 -19.40
N ASP A 232 -5.00 -17.09 -20.24
CA ASP A 232 -3.71 -16.66 -20.78
C ASP A 232 -2.76 -16.21 -19.67
N ALA A 233 -3.26 -15.38 -18.73
CA ALA A 233 -2.49 -14.95 -17.56
C ALA A 233 -2.07 -16.13 -16.67
N TYR A 234 -3.00 -17.04 -16.41
CA TYR A 234 -2.73 -18.23 -15.59
C TYR A 234 -1.67 -19.13 -16.22
N VAL A 235 -1.80 -19.41 -17.52
CA VAL A 235 -0.82 -20.25 -18.25
C VAL A 235 0.55 -19.59 -18.29
N TYR A 236 0.58 -18.27 -18.54
CA TYR A 236 1.83 -17.52 -18.51
C TYR A 236 2.52 -17.62 -17.15
N ALA A 237 1.81 -17.31 -16.06
CA ALA A 237 2.34 -17.38 -14.71
C ALA A 237 2.84 -18.78 -14.33
N TYR A 238 2.10 -19.82 -14.76
CA TYR A 238 2.46 -21.22 -14.48
C TYR A 238 3.69 -21.67 -15.27
N THR A 239 3.83 -21.23 -16.52
CA THR A 239 4.94 -21.65 -17.40
C THR A 239 6.23 -20.89 -17.16
N THR A 240 6.15 -19.60 -16.84
CA THR A 240 7.32 -18.76 -16.60
C THR A 240 7.76 -18.74 -15.13
N GLN A 241 6.86 -19.08 -14.20
CA GLN A 241 7.04 -18.91 -12.75
C GLN A 241 7.33 -17.46 -12.34
N GLU A 242 6.96 -16.50 -13.18
CA GLU A 242 7.11 -15.08 -12.94
C GLU A 242 5.80 -14.45 -12.43
N PRO A 243 5.88 -13.37 -11.64
CA PRO A 243 4.71 -12.61 -11.26
C PRO A 243 3.93 -12.11 -12.49
N THR A 244 2.62 -12.30 -12.49
CA THR A 244 1.73 -11.86 -13.58
C THR A 244 0.77 -10.80 -13.04
N TYR A 245 0.56 -9.74 -13.81
CA TYR A 245 -0.17 -8.54 -13.41
C TYR A 245 -1.38 -8.25 -14.30
#